data_25651a5a984fbb0051a2b4dd4cbbd9d1
#
_entry.id   25651a5a984fbb0051a2b4dd4cbbd9d1
#
_cell.length_a   1.000
_cell.length_b   1.000
_cell.length_c   1.000
_cell.angle_alpha   90.00
_cell.angle_beta   90.00
_cell.angle_gamma   90.00
#
_symmetry.space_group_name_H-M   'P 1'
#
loop_
_entity.id
_entity.type
_entity.pdbx_description
1 polymer ?
#
loop_
_entity_poly.entity_id
_entity_poly.type
_entity_poly.pdbx_seq_one_letter_code
_entity_poly.pdbx_strand_id
1 'polypeptide(L)'
;SKTHEILDSADIKIVIKDTLFHDEMSAKDHMYFYDTKVGRSYSIKVTKDGYHDGSAKFSVVWTPNNDTMRVDIYIEKIPIKPIVIKNVLYPYDKAEVTKDSYVHLDTLLMYLQQYPDIKVAIRSHTDSLGNDDYNMKLSQRRAQFVVDYLVSKGIDTSRLRAVGMGETERVIFDDGTE
;
A
#
# COMPACT_ATOMS: atom_id res chain seq x y z
N SER A 1 -0.05 -17.81 13.06
CA SER A 1 -0.83 -16.90 13.91
C SER A 1 -0.32 -15.49 13.69
N LYS A 2 -1.19 -14.59 13.25
CA LYS A 2 -0.82 -13.17 13.16
C LYS A 2 -0.66 -12.67 14.61
N THR A 3 0.56 -12.32 15.00
CA THR A 3 0.80 -11.64 16.28
C THR A 3 0.31 -10.20 16.14
N HIS A 4 -0.67 -9.82 16.94
CA HIS A 4 -1.14 -8.44 17.01
C HIS A 4 -0.30 -7.72 18.06
N GLU A 5 0.55 -6.80 17.62
CA GLU A 5 1.26 -5.89 18.51
C GLU A 5 0.40 -4.65 18.76
N ILE A 6 0.38 -4.20 19.99
CA ILE A 6 -0.24 -2.91 20.35
C ILE A 6 0.73 -1.82 19.86
N LEU A 7 0.21 -0.90 19.04
CA LEU A 7 1.03 0.17 18.46
C LEU A 7 0.92 1.42 19.33
N ASP A 8 2.06 1.88 19.80
CA ASP A 8 2.18 3.21 20.40
C ASP A 8 2.22 4.27 19.30
N SER A 9 1.65 5.44 19.55
CA SER A 9 1.74 6.61 18.66
C SER A 9 1.21 6.38 17.23
N ALA A 10 -0.09 6.22 17.07
CA ALA A 10 -0.79 6.34 15.78
C ALA A 10 -1.59 7.65 15.74
N ASP A 11 -1.67 8.27 14.56
CA ASP A 11 -2.59 9.39 14.34
C ASP A 11 -4.00 8.86 14.16
N ILE A 12 -4.93 9.31 15.00
CA ILE A 12 -6.33 8.89 14.94
C ILE A 12 -7.20 10.10 14.59
N LYS A 13 -8.00 9.95 13.55
CA LYS A 13 -8.98 10.95 13.13
C LYS A 13 -10.39 10.41 13.27
N ILE A 14 -11.23 11.13 13.99
CA ILE A 14 -12.65 10.79 14.16
C ILE A 14 -13.48 11.75 13.30
N VAL A 15 -14.37 11.21 12.48
CA VAL A 15 -15.28 11.96 11.61
C VAL A 15 -16.71 11.65 12.01
N ILE A 16 -17.51 12.72 12.22
CA ILE A 16 -18.94 12.62 12.52
C ILE A 16 -19.69 13.37 11.42
N LYS A 17 -20.53 12.68 10.64
CA LYS A 17 -21.34 13.27 9.56
C LYS A 17 -20.51 14.24 8.69
N ASP A 18 -19.40 13.76 8.13
CA ASP A 18 -18.47 14.50 7.28
C ASP A 18 -17.75 15.70 7.95
N THR A 19 -17.91 15.90 9.25
CA THR A 19 -17.19 16.91 10.00
C THR A 19 -16.01 16.27 10.71
N LEU A 20 -14.80 16.75 10.44
CA LEU A 20 -13.58 16.29 11.10
C LEU A 20 -13.54 16.86 12.53
N PHE A 21 -13.55 15.99 13.52
CA PHE A 21 -13.30 16.35 14.92
C PHE A 21 -11.89 15.93 15.29
N HIS A 22 -11.05 16.94 15.60
CA HIS A 22 -9.81 16.76 16.33
C HIS A 22 -10.11 17.07 17.79
N ASP A 23 -10.61 16.11 18.54
CA ASP A 23 -10.67 16.23 19.98
C ASP A 23 -9.45 15.56 20.60
N GLU A 24 -8.98 16.13 21.71
CA GLU A 24 -7.92 15.56 22.53
C GLU A 24 -8.36 14.19 23.02
N MET A 25 -7.85 13.15 22.38
CA MET A 25 -8.04 11.80 22.88
C MET A 25 -7.06 11.57 24.02
N SER A 26 -7.58 11.19 25.18
CA SER A 26 -6.74 10.72 26.27
C SER A 26 -6.24 9.31 25.95
N ALA A 27 -4.92 9.12 25.90
CA ALA A 27 -4.32 7.81 25.79
C ALA A 27 -4.02 7.27 27.21
N LYS A 28 -4.54 6.08 27.52
CA LYS A 28 -4.19 5.34 28.72
C LYS A 28 -4.01 3.87 28.37
N ASP A 29 -2.89 3.28 28.75
CA ASP A 29 -2.60 1.86 28.53
C ASP A 29 -2.81 1.42 27.06
N HIS A 30 -2.32 2.22 26.11
CA HIS A 30 -2.46 2.02 24.65
C HIS A 30 -3.92 2.05 24.14
N MET A 31 -4.85 2.55 24.94
CA MET A 31 -6.23 2.78 24.54
C MET A 31 -6.51 4.27 24.43
N TYR A 32 -7.30 4.64 23.44
CA TYR A 32 -7.79 6.00 23.25
C TYR A 32 -9.25 6.08 23.66
N PHE A 33 -9.59 7.08 24.45
CA PHE A 33 -10.95 7.30 24.94
C PHE A 33 -11.56 8.52 24.25
N TYR A 34 -12.78 8.40 23.83
CA TYR A 34 -13.54 9.46 23.20
C TYR A 34 -15.00 9.43 23.65
N ASP A 35 -15.54 10.59 24.02
CA ASP A 35 -16.93 10.72 24.43
C ASP A 35 -17.86 10.72 23.22
N THR A 36 -18.76 9.76 23.17
CA THR A 36 -19.71 9.59 22.08
C THR A 36 -21.14 9.95 22.49
N LYS A 37 -21.98 10.31 21.52
CA LYS A 37 -23.41 10.57 21.74
C LYS A 37 -24.26 9.47 21.13
N VAL A 38 -25.22 8.97 21.92
CA VAL A 38 -26.20 7.99 21.45
C VAL A 38 -26.96 8.48 20.23
N GLY A 39 -27.23 7.59 19.30
CA GLY A 39 -27.95 7.89 18.05
C GLY A 39 -27.08 8.53 16.97
N ARG A 40 -25.77 8.60 17.15
CA ARG A 40 -24.84 9.10 16.12
C ARG A 40 -24.01 7.97 15.52
N SER A 41 -23.62 8.15 14.27
CA SER A 41 -22.67 7.30 13.57
C SER A 41 -21.32 7.99 13.50
N TYR A 42 -20.27 7.20 13.73
CA TYR A 42 -18.88 7.64 13.75
C TYR A 42 -18.06 6.87 12.73
N SER A 43 -17.08 7.52 12.15
CA SER A 43 -16.03 6.91 11.33
C SER A 43 -14.68 7.25 11.94
N ILE A 44 -13.89 6.23 12.26
CA ILE A 44 -12.53 6.41 12.77
C ILE A 44 -11.58 6.05 11.62
N LYS A 45 -10.58 6.89 11.40
CA LYS A 45 -9.44 6.61 10.54
C LYS A 45 -8.17 6.62 11.39
N VAL A 46 -7.36 5.58 11.25
CA VAL A 46 -6.06 5.43 11.93
C VAL A 46 -4.98 5.43 10.88
N THR A 47 -3.99 6.30 11.05
CA THR A 47 -2.82 6.40 10.18
C THR A 47 -1.54 6.26 10.99
N LYS A 48 -0.54 5.58 10.45
CA LYS A 48 0.80 5.48 11.04
C LYS A 48 1.82 5.30 9.92
N ASP A 49 2.93 6.03 9.99
CA ASP A 49 4.01 5.90 9.03
C ASP A 49 4.52 4.45 8.96
N GLY A 50 4.63 3.92 7.76
CA GLY A 50 5.05 2.53 7.51
C GLY A 50 3.94 1.49 7.69
N TYR A 51 2.68 1.90 7.85
CA TYR A 51 1.51 1.02 7.93
C TYR A 51 0.43 1.43 6.93
N HIS A 52 -0.40 0.47 6.52
CA HIS A 52 -1.62 0.77 5.77
C HIS A 52 -2.65 1.45 6.66
N ASP A 53 -3.39 2.40 6.11
CA ASP A 53 -4.46 3.08 6.83
C ASP A 53 -5.54 2.08 7.30
N GLY A 54 -5.95 2.20 8.56
CA GLY A 54 -7.08 1.46 9.12
C GLY A 54 -8.30 2.35 9.25
N SER A 55 -9.49 1.75 9.20
CA SER A 55 -10.72 2.48 9.46
C SER A 55 -11.80 1.60 10.08
N ALA A 56 -12.67 2.21 10.85
CA ALA A 56 -13.88 1.59 11.40
C ALA A 56 -15.05 2.55 11.31
N LYS A 57 -16.25 2.02 11.07
CA LYS A 57 -17.50 2.76 11.13
C LYS A 57 -18.44 2.06 12.11
N PHE A 58 -19.05 2.82 13.00
CA PHE A 58 -19.99 2.30 13.99
C PHE A 58 -21.05 3.33 14.35
N SER A 59 -22.15 2.86 14.91
CA SER A 59 -23.23 3.70 15.44
C SER A 59 -23.38 3.44 16.92
N VAL A 60 -23.53 4.51 17.71
CA VAL A 60 -23.72 4.40 19.14
C VAL A 60 -25.22 4.23 19.42
N VAL A 61 -25.56 3.07 19.97
CA VAL A 61 -26.92 2.76 20.42
C VAL A 61 -26.95 2.73 21.97
N TRP A 62 -28.04 3.15 22.52
CA TRP A 62 -28.21 3.04 23.97
C TRP A 62 -28.35 1.58 24.39
N THR A 63 -27.57 1.16 25.39
CA THR A 63 -27.65 -0.16 25.99
C THR A 63 -27.73 -0.04 27.52
N PRO A 64 -28.67 -0.71 28.19
CA PRO A 64 -28.70 -0.75 29.62
C PRO A 64 -27.40 -1.35 30.19
N ASN A 65 -26.80 -0.70 31.17
CA ASN A 65 -25.63 -1.17 31.90
C ASN A 65 -24.30 -1.26 31.09
N ASN A 66 -24.22 -0.62 29.94
CA ASN A 66 -22.94 -0.53 29.21
C ASN A 66 -22.75 0.90 28.67
N ASP A 67 -21.89 1.64 29.30
CA ASP A 67 -21.56 3.03 29.02
C ASP A 67 -20.28 3.16 28.14
N THR A 68 -19.58 2.05 27.89
CA THR A 68 -18.33 2.02 27.16
C THR A 68 -18.39 1.02 26.00
N MET A 69 -18.04 1.45 24.80
CA MET A 69 -17.90 0.60 23.62
C MET A 69 -16.44 0.53 23.20
N ARG A 70 -15.92 -0.69 22.99
CA ARG A 70 -14.58 -0.91 22.50
C ARG A 70 -14.62 -1.14 20.98
N VAL A 71 -13.74 -0.44 20.25
CA VAL A 71 -13.53 -0.64 18.81
C VAL A 71 -12.05 -0.90 18.58
N ASP A 72 -11.71 -2.11 18.13
CA ASP A 72 -10.35 -2.49 17.77
C ASP A 72 -10.12 -2.25 16.28
N ILE A 73 -9.09 -1.50 15.91
CA ILE A 73 -8.72 -1.21 14.54
C ILE A 73 -7.35 -1.79 14.28
N TYR A 74 -7.27 -2.71 13.31
CA TYR A 74 -6.02 -3.36 12.92
C TYR A 74 -5.45 -2.64 11.71
N ILE A 75 -4.16 -2.31 11.77
CA ILE A 75 -3.40 -1.80 10.63
C ILE A 75 -2.23 -2.74 10.33
N GLU A 76 -1.96 -2.94 9.04
CA GLU A 76 -0.90 -3.85 8.58
C GLU A 76 0.34 -3.04 8.22
N LYS A 77 1.52 -3.55 8.60
CA LYS A 77 2.79 -2.93 8.25
C LYS A 77 3.03 -3.02 6.75
N ILE A 78 3.39 -1.90 6.14
CA ILE A 78 3.82 -1.88 4.74
C ILE A 78 5.15 -2.62 4.64
N PRO A 79 5.29 -3.64 3.76
CA PRO A 79 6.55 -4.36 3.62
C PRO A 79 7.66 -3.41 3.15
N ILE A 80 8.74 -3.34 3.92
CA ILE A 80 9.91 -2.49 3.59
C ILE A 80 10.73 -3.11 2.45
N LYS A 81 10.66 -4.45 2.28
CA LYS A 81 11.38 -5.15 1.22
C LYS A 81 10.71 -4.94 -0.13
N PRO A 82 11.50 -4.78 -1.21
CA PRO A 82 10.95 -4.75 -2.56
C PRO A 82 10.13 -5.99 -2.86
N ILE A 83 8.96 -5.82 -3.45
CA ILE A 83 8.15 -6.93 -3.96
C ILE A 83 8.67 -7.24 -5.36
N VAL A 84 9.20 -8.44 -5.55
CA VAL A 84 9.66 -8.89 -6.87
C VAL A 84 8.49 -9.52 -7.62
N ILE A 85 8.11 -8.92 -8.74
CA ILE A 85 7.11 -9.48 -9.63
C ILE A 85 7.84 -10.41 -10.59
N LYS A 86 7.74 -11.72 -10.36
CA LYS A 86 8.36 -12.73 -11.23
C LYS A 86 7.57 -12.86 -12.55
N ASN A 87 8.26 -13.36 -13.58
CA ASN A 87 7.66 -13.71 -14.88
C ASN A 87 7.07 -12.54 -15.70
N VAL A 88 7.53 -11.32 -15.47
CA VAL A 88 7.27 -10.21 -16.40
C VAL A 88 8.29 -10.29 -17.52
N LEU A 89 7.88 -10.88 -18.65
CA LEU A 89 8.73 -11.13 -19.80
C LEU A 89 8.52 -10.06 -20.87
N TYR A 90 9.61 -9.68 -21.51
CA TYR A 90 9.63 -8.74 -22.62
C TYR A 90 10.17 -9.44 -23.88
N PRO A 91 9.55 -9.26 -25.05
CA PRO A 91 10.18 -9.67 -26.29
C PRO A 91 11.52 -8.96 -26.48
N TYR A 92 12.41 -9.56 -27.29
CA TYR A 92 13.72 -8.99 -27.55
C TYR A 92 13.60 -7.52 -28.01
N ASP A 93 14.38 -6.65 -27.39
CA ASP A 93 14.43 -5.20 -27.65
C ASP A 93 13.09 -4.45 -27.56
N LYS A 94 12.10 -4.99 -26.85
CA LYS A 94 10.82 -4.33 -26.65
C LYS A 94 10.63 -3.88 -25.21
N ALA A 95 9.86 -2.82 -25.06
CA ALA A 95 9.38 -2.33 -23.76
C ALA A 95 8.02 -2.89 -23.38
N GLU A 96 7.24 -3.37 -24.35
CA GLU A 96 5.95 -4.00 -24.10
C GLU A 96 6.13 -5.41 -23.55
N VAL A 97 5.31 -5.76 -22.55
CA VAL A 97 5.33 -7.10 -21.96
C VAL A 97 4.66 -8.13 -22.90
N THR A 98 5.00 -9.40 -22.71
CA THR A 98 4.27 -10.50 -23.39
C THR A 98 2.85 -10.61 -22.84
N LYS A 99 1.94 -11.23 -23.62
CA LYS A 99 0.53 -11.42 -23.21
C LYS A 99 0.40 -12.15 -21.86
N ASP A 100 1.23 -13.14 -21.64
CA ASP A 100 1.21 -13.96 -20.42
C ASP A 100 1.67 -13.16 -19.18
N SER A 101 2.41 -12.07 -19.36
CA SER A 101 2.89 -11.22 -18.27
C SER A 101 1.80 -10.34 -17.66
N TYR A 102 0.70 -10.11 -18.37
CA TYR A 102 -0.39 -9.25 -17.85
C TYR A 102 -1.02 -9.80 -16.58
N VAL A 103 -1.09 -11.12 -16.41
CA VAL A 103 -1.61 -11.75 -15.17
C VAL A 103 -0.80 -11.30 -13.95
N HIS A 104 0.52 -11.15 -14.10
CA HIS A 104 1.40 -10.69 -13.03
C HIS A 104 1.25 -9.19 -12.75
N LEU A 105 1.02 -8.39 -13.80
CA LEU A 105 0.70 -6.97 -13.64
C LEU A 105 -0.67 -6.76 -12.99
N ASP A 106 -1.65 -7.60 -13.29
CA ASP A 106 -2.98 -7.56 -12.67
C ASP A 106 -2.91 -7.90 -11.19
N THR A 107 -1.99 -8.77 -10.76
CA THR A 107 -1.76 -9.02 -9.32
C THR A 107 -1.27 -7.76 -8.61
N LEU A 108 -0.34 -7.01 -9.21
CA LEU A 108 0.10 -5.72 -8.67
C LEU A 108 -1.04 -4.69 -8.68
N LEU A 109 -1.83 -4.66 -9.75
CA LEU A 109 -3.00 -3.78 -9.87
C LEU A 109 -3.99 -4.03 -8.72
N MET A 110 -4.35 -5.29 -8.46
CA MET A 110 -5.23 -5.67 -7.35
C MET A 110 -4.67 -5.22 -6.00
N TYR A 111 -3.37 -5.40 -5.78
CA TYR A 111 -2.71 -4.94 -4.57
C TYR A 111 -2.80 -3.41 -4.41
N LEU A 112 -2.53 -2.65 -5.47
CA LEU A 112 -2.62 -1.19 -5.46
C LEU A 112 -4.06 -0.66 -5.29
N GLN A 113 -5.05 -1.41 -5.75
CA GLN A 113 -6.47 -1.09 -5.54
C GLN A 113 -6.91 -1.38 -4.11
N GLN A 114 -6.41 -2.46 -3.53
CA GLN A 114 -6.68 -2.84 -2.14
C GLN A 114 -6.09 -1.83 -1.15
N TYR A 115 -4.92 -1.24 -1.46
CA TYR A 115 -4.18 -0.33 -0.59
C TYR A 115 -3.98 1.03 -1.29
N PRO A 116 -4.98 1.92 -1.26
CA PRO A 116 -4.95 3.18 -1.99
C PRO A 116 -3.95 4.21 -1.43
N ASP A 117 -3.46 4.02 -0.24
CA ASP A 117 -2.53 4.88 0.49
C ASP A 117 -1.07 4.69 0.08
N ILE A 118 -0.69 3.54 -0.51
CA ILE A 118 0.69 3.26 -0.86
C ILE A 118 1.13 3.93 -2.17
N LYS A 119 2.40 4.33 -2.19
CA LYS A 119 3.13 4.78 -3.39
C LYS A 119 4.22 3.78 -3.71
N VAL A 120 4.41 3.48 -4.99
CA VAL A 120 5.38 2.49 -5.43
C VAL A 120 6.32 3.04 -6.51
N ALA A 121 7.57 2.58 -6.48
CA ALA A 121 8.51 2.76 -7.57
C ALA A 121 8.62 1.43 -8.34
N ILE A 122 8.27 1.46 -9.62
CA ILE A 122 8.44 0.33 -10.53
C ILE A 122 9.86 0.35 -11.04
N ARG A 123 10.67 -0.62 -10.63
CA ARG A 123 12.05 -0.78 -11.08
C ARG A 123 12.12 -1.87 -12.14
N SER A 124 12.79 -1.60 -13.26
CA SER A 124 13.05 -2.56 -14.30
C SER A 124 14.54 -2.68 -14.55
N HIS A 125 14.98 -3.90 -14.81
CA HIS A 125 16.37 -4.25 -15.05
C HIS A 125 16.53 -4.85 -16.45
N THR A 126 17.75 -4.85 -16.96
CA THR A 126 18.18 -5.58 -18.15
C THR A 126 19.25 -6.59 -17.75
N ASP A 127 19.54 -7.53 -18.65
CA ASP A 127 20.77 -8.30 -18.58
C ASP A 127 22.00 -7.43 -18.94
N SER A 128 23.19 -7.98 -18.78
CA SER A 128 24.46 -7.30 -19.06
C SER A 128 24.88 -7.35 -20.56
N LEU A 129 23.93 -7.68 -21.44
CA LEU A 129 24.20 -7.68 -22.87
C LEU A 129 23.92 -6.31 -23.46
N GLY A 130 24.92 -5.65 -23.98
CA GLY A 130 24.79 -4.38 -24.69
C GLY A 130 25.56 -3.23 -24.04
N ASN A 131 25.19 -2.02 -24.41
CA ASN A 131 25.79 -0.80 -23.89
C ASN A 131 24.97 -0.29 -22.72
N ASP A 132 25.64 0.20 -21.65
CA ASP A 132 25.02 0.67 -20.41
C ASP A 132 23.95 1.75 -20.64
N ASP A 133 24.25 2.74 -21.52
CA ASP A 133 23.30 3.80 -21.85
C ASP A 133 22.04 3.24 -22.54
N TYR A 134 22.23 2.24 -23.38
CA TYR A 134 21.11 1.57 -24.04
C TYR A 134 20.28 0.77 -23.04
N ASN A 135 20.92 -0.02 -22.17
CA ASN A 135 20.28 -0.81 -21.12
C ASN A 135 19.52 0.09 -20.14
N MET A 136 20.09 1.23 -19.76
CA MET A 136 19.43 2.23 -18.92
C MET A 136 18.15 2.77 -19.59
N LYS A 137 18.22 3.14 -20.87
CA LYS A 137 17.07 3.63 -21.63
C LYS A 137 16.01 2.56 -21.85
N LEU A 138 16.42 1.31 -22.10
CA LEU A 138 15.49 0.19 -22.28
C LEU A 138 14.77 -0.15 -20.99
N SER A 139 15.48 -0.24 -19.87
CA SER A 139 14.88 -0.49 -18.57
C SER A 139 13.94 0.64 -18.15
N GLN A 140 14.29 1.91 -18.42
CA GLN A 140 13.40 3.04 -18.15
C GLN A 140 12.11 2.95 -18.98
N ARG A 141 12.17 2.59 -20.25
CA ARG A 141 10.99 2.40 -21.12
C ARG A 141 10.11 1.24 -20.61
N ARG A 142 10.73 0.15 -20.15
CA ARG A 142 10.01 -1.01 -19.57
C ARG A 142 9.29 -0.66 -18.28
N ALA A 143 9.97 0.06 -17.37
CA ALA A 143 9.33 0.55 -16.15
C ALA A 143 8.17 1.50 -16.44
N GLN A 144 8.35 2.40 -17.42
CA GLN A 144 7.31 3.34 -17.84
C GLN A 144 6.09 2.60 -18.44
N PHE A 145 6.30 1.58 -19.25
CA PHE A 145 5.21 0.77 -19.78
C PHE A 145 4.32 0.17 -18.69
N VAL A 146 4.92 -0.35 -17.61
CA VAL A 146 4.17 -0.90 -16.48
C VAL A 146 3.40 0.20 -15.76
N VAL A 147 4.00 1.37 -15.56
CA VAL A 147 3.31 2.54 -14.98
C VAL A 147 2.11 2.95 -15.84
N ASP A 148 2.31 3.08 -17.17
CA ASP A 148 1.25 3.47 -18.10
C ASP A 148 0.10 2.46 -18.11
N TYR A 149 0.42 1.16 -18.01
CA TYR A 149 -0.57 0.11 -17.86
C TYR A 149 -1.41 0.30 -16.59
N LEU A 150 -0.78 0.50 -15.44
CA LEU A 150 -1.48 0.69 -14.16
C LEU A 150 -2.34 1.97 -14.14
N VAL A 151 -1.83 3.06 -14.75
CA VAL A 151 -2.59 4.31 -14.92
C VAL A 151 -3.82 4.08 -15.81
N SER A 152 -3.68 3.33 -16.91
CA SER A 152 -4.80 2.98 -17.80
C SER A 152 -5.90 2.18 -17.10
N LYS A 153 -5.56 1.50 -15.98
CA LYS A 153 -6.47 0.74 -15.12
C LYS A 153 -7.00 1.54 -13.93
N GLY A 154 -6.73 2.85 -13.88
CA GLY A 154 -7.30 3.77 -12.89
C GLY A 154 -6.44 4.00 -11.65
N ILE A 155 -5.18 3.56 -11.63
CA ILE A 155 -4.27 3.95 -10.53
C ILE A 155 -3.79 5.38 -10.76
N ASP A 156 -3.85 6.21 -9.72
CA ASP A 156 -3.39 7.61 -9.77
C ASP A 156 -1.88 7.67 -10.06
N THR A 157 -1.51 8.47 -11.06
CA THR A 157 -0.12 8.66 -11.48
C THR A 157 0.79 9.18 -10.37
N SER A 158 0.25 9.97 -9.42
CA SER A 158 1.00 10.48 -8.26
C SER A 158 1.49 9.39 -7.29
N ARG A 159 0.93 8.20 -7.42
CA ARG A 159 1.29 7.01 -6.63
C ARG A 159 2.38 6.15 -7.28
N LEU A 160 2.73 6.43 -8.54
CA LEU A 160 3.58 5.58 -9.36
C LEU A 160 4.82 6.32 -9.82
N ARG A 161 5.97 5.65 -9.78
CA ARG A 161 7.23 6.17 -10.32
C ARG A 161 7.92 5.08 -11.14
N ALA A 162 8.27 5.37 -12.38
CA ALA A 162 9.09 4.49 -13.21
C ALA A 162 10.57 4.76 -12.97
N VAL A 163 11.37 3.69 -12.79
CA VAL A 163 12.82 3.78 -12.58
C VAL A 163 13.51 2.69 -13.39
N GLY A 164 14.28 3.09 -14.39
CA GLY A 164 15.20 2.19 -15.10
C GLY A 164 16.46 1.99 -14.27
N MET A 165 16.90 0.76 -14.15
CA MET A 165 18.09 0.37 -13.39
C MET A 165 19.21 -0.15 -14.31
N GLY A 166 18.94 -0.33 -15.62
CA GLY A 166 19.89 -0.95 -16.52
C GLY A 166 20.35 -2.30 -15.99
N GLU A 167 21.66 -2.53 -16.03
CA GLU A 167 22.33 -3.72 -15.48
C GLU A 167 22.93 -3.48 -14.08
N THR A 168 22.75 -2.29 -13.48
CA THR A 168 23.48 -1.85 -12.27
C THR A 168 23.11 -2.61 -11.02
N GLU A 169 21.94 -3.23 -10.96
CA GLU A 169 21.50 -4.07 -9.83
C GLU A 169 21.02 -5.43 -10.36
N ARG A 170 21.67 -6.50 -9.91
CA ARG A 170 21.14 -7.85 -10.12
C ARG A 170 19.95 -8.05 -9.18
N VAL A 171 18.82 -8.42 -9.73
CA VAL A 171 17.69 -8.90 -8.93
C VAL A 171 18.06 -10.28 -8.39
N ILE A 172 18.48 -10.35 -7.13
CA ILE A 172 18.70 -11.62 -6.45
C ILE A 172 17.33 -12.14 -6.05
N PHE A 173 16.90 -13.22 -6.66
CA PHE A 173 15.73 -13.95 -6.22
C PHE A 173 16.16 -14.79 -5.02
N ASP A 174 15.76 -14.37 -3.81
CA ASP A 174 15.84 -15.24 -2.63
C ASP A 174 14.69 -16.25 -2.77
N ASP A 175 14.99 -17.38 -3.43
CA ASP A 175 14.02 -18.47 -3.65
C ASP A 175 13.96 -19.45 -2.49
N GLY A 176 14.68 -19.16 -1.40
CA GLY A 176 14.68 -19.98 -0.20
C GLY A 176 15.33 -21.34 -0.37
N THR A 177 16.11 -21.55 -1.41
CA THR A 177 16.96 -22.73 -1.57
C THR A 177 18.31 -22.43 -0.93
N GLU A 178 18.59 -23.04 0.25
CA GLU A 178 19.95 -23.29 0.73
C GLU A 178 20.59 -24.42 -0.06
#